data_d01bc737cf21537b9d0386e99a5f2d43
#
_entry.id   d01bc737cf21537b9d0386e99a5f2d43
#
_cell.length_a   1.000
_cell.length_b   1.000
_cell.length_c   1.000
_cell.angle_alpha   90.00
_cell.angle_beta   90.00
_cell.angle_gamma   90.00
#
_symmetry.space_group_name_H-M   'P 1'
#
loop_
_entity.id
_entity.type
_entity.pdbx_description
1 polymer ?
#
loop_
_entity_poly.entity_id
_entity_poly.type
_entity_poly.pdbx_seq_one_letter_code
_entity_poly.pdbx_strand_id
1 'polypeptide(L)'
;MRRPERVADILREEISQIVGYELEDPRLAMVTVTDVRLSDNLRDAQVFVTVIGDEAEHQLALSALRHAAPYVRKQLSLSLNLPRTPEIHFVRDRIEEKGERIDQLLEKIEEEWKEEGPNDE
;
A
#
# COMPACT_ATOMS: atom_id res chain seq x y z
N MET A 1 11.06 22.09 -0.41
CA MET A 1 10.65 21.85 -0.14
C MET A 1 10.42 21.03 -0.02
N ARG A 2 10.24 20.71 0.35
CA ARG A 2 9.95 19.95 0.35
C ARG A 2 8.73 19.74 0.46
N ARG A 3 8.22 19.39 -0.20
CA ARG A 3 6.97 19.08 -0.33
C ARG A 3 6.64 17.77 0.16
N PRO A 4 5.44 17.48 0.72
CA PRO A 4 5.05 16.17 1.19
C PRO A 4 5.21 15.09 0.14
N GLU A 5 4.95 15.42 -1.13
CA GLU A 5 5.09 14.42 -2.17
C GLU A 5 6.52 13.92 -2.30
N ARG A 6 7.47 14.84 -2.15
CA ARG A 6 8.84 14.43 -2.30
C ARG A 6 9.30 13.59 -1.13
N VAL A 7 8.88 13.95 0.08
CA VAL A 7 9.20 13.15 1.24
C VAL A 7 8.53 11.78 1.11
N ALA A 8 7.29 11.76 0.61
CA ALA A 8 6.58 10.51 0.44
C ALA A 8 7.32 9.57 -0.50
N ASP A 9 7.91 10.09 -1.57
CA ASP A 9 8.66 9.26 -2.49
C ASP A 9 9.87 8.64 -1.81
N ILE A 10 10.57 9.41 -1.01
CA ILE A 10 11.71 8.90 -0.27
C ILE A 10 11.27 7.82 0.71
N LEU A 11 10.17 8.07 1.40
CA LEU A 11 9.66 7.09 2.35
C LEU A 11 9.25 5.81 1.64
N ARG A 12 8.60 5.94 0.47
CA ARG A 12 8.18 4.75 -0.26
C ARG A 12 9.37 3.87 -0.61
N GLU A 13 10.44 4.49 -1.07
CA GLU A 13 11.64 3.72 -1.41
C GLU A 13 12.22 3.03 -0.19
N GLU A 14 12.34 3.77 0.90
CA GLU A 14 12.96 3.22 2.08
C GLU A 14 12.09 2.14 2.72
N ILE A 15 10.79 2.37 2.77
CA ILE A 15 9.87 1.39 3.36
C ILE A 15 9.85 0.13 2.50
N SER A 16 9.90 0.28 1.18
CA SER A 16 9.95 -0.87 0.29
C SER A 16 11.16 -1.73 0.59
N GLN A 17 12.30 -1.10 0.86
CA GLN A 17 13.50 -1.84 1.21
C GLN A 17 13.33 -2.57 2.53
N ILE A 18 12.76 -1.91 3.52
CA ILE A 18 12.59 -2.52 4.83
C ILE A 18 11.65 -3.72 4.72
N VAL A 19 10.52 -3.54 4.06
CA VAL A 19 9.53 -4.61 3.93
C VAL A 19 10.09 -5.74 3.09
N GLY A 20 10.79 -5.41 2.02
CA GLY A 20 11.26 -6.42 1.08
C GLY A 20 12.47 -7.20 1.56
N TYR A 21 13.32 -6.58 2.36
CA TYR A 21 14.60 -7.21 2.67
C TYR A 21 14.91 -7.34 4.15
N GLU A 22 14.33 -6.49 4.99
CA GLU A 22 14.74 -6.52 6.38
C GLU A 22 13.80 -7.30 7.29
N LEU A 23 12.52 -7.35 6.96
CA LEU A 23 11.56 -7.98 7.86
C LEU A 23 11.63 -9.50 7.84
N GLU A 24 11.97 -10.08 6.70
CA GLU A 24 12.17 -11.52 6.59
C GLU A 24 11.01 -12.36 7.11
N ASP A 25 9.81 -11.86 6.91
CA ASP A 25 8.62 -12.59 7.32
C ASP A 25 8.01 -13.23 6.08
N PRO A 26 7.86 -14.56 6.05
CA PRO A 26 7.33 -15.21 4.84
C PRO A 26 5.97 -14.69 4.42
N ARG A 27 5.17 -14.19 5.37
CA ARG A 27 3.86 -13.65 5.01
C ARG A 27 3.98 -12.40 4.15
N LEU A 28 5.16 -11.79 4.09
CA LEU A 28 5.36 -10.55 3.35
C LEU A 28 6.02 -10.78 2.00
N ALA A 29 6.20 -12.03 1.60
CA ALA A 29 6.92 -12.31 0.36
C ALA A 29 6.23 -11.75 -0.86
N MET A 30 4.90 -11.67 -0.82
CA MET A 30 4.14 -11.20 -1.97
C MET A 30 3.61 -9.80 -1.81
N VAL A 31 4.19 -9.03 -0.89
CA VAL A 31 3.75 -7.67 -0.62
C VAL A 31 4.57 -6.69 -1.44
N THR A 32 3.88 -5.74 -2.05
CA THR A 32 4.54 -4.64 -2.76
C THR A 32 4.01 -3.34 -2.20
N VAL A 33 4.92 -2.44 -1.84
CA VAL A 33 4.54 -1.09 -1.42
C VAL A 33 4.31 -0.28 -2.68
N THR A 34 3.10 0.24 -2.85
CA THR A 34 2.74 0.93 -4.08
C THR A 34 2.73 2.43 -3.96
N ASP A 35 2.46 2.95 -2.78
CA ASP A 35 2.37 4.40 -2.63
C ASP A 35 2.49 4.76 -1.15
N VAL A 36 2.86 6.00 -0.90
CA VAL A 36 2.90 6.53 0.46
C VAL A 36 2.28 7.91 0.42
N ARG A 37 1.37 8.17 1.34
CA ARG A 37 0.74 9.48 1.44
C ARG A 37 0.92 10.01 2.85
N LEU A 38 1.39 11.23 2.93
CA LEU A 38 1.65 11.86 4.20
C LEU A 38 0.54 12.82 4.56
N SER A 39 0.23 12.90 5.84
CA SER A 39 -0.68 13.92 6.32
C SER A 39 -0.01 15.29 6.19
N ASP A 40 -0.82 16.34 6.22
CA ASP A 40 -0.30 17.70 6.04
C ASP A 40 0.72 18.05 7.11
N ASN A 41 0.51 17.56 8.32
CA ASN A 41 1.43 17.87 9.42
C ASN A 41 2.57 16.86 9.51
N LEU A 42 2.66 15.94 8.57
CA LEU A 42 3.73 14.95 8.48
C LEU A 42 3.79 14.00 9.67
N ARG A 43 2.71 13.88 10.41
CA ARG A 43 2.69 13.00 11.58
C ARG A 43 2.29 11.57 11.22
N ASP A 44 1.57 11.42 10.13
CA ASP A 44 1.06 10.10 9.74
C ASP A 44 1.39 9.82 8.30
N ALA A 45 1.76 8.59 8.02
CA ALA A 45 2.04 8.13 6.67
C ALA A 45 1.15 6.92 6.40
N GLN A 46 0.35 7.01 5.35
CA GLN A 46 -0.40 5.87 4.88
C GLN A 46 0.45 5.17 3.84
N VAL A 47 0.79 3.92 4.10
CA VAL A 47 1.63 3.13 3.21
C VAL A 47 0.74 2.12 2.52
N PHE A 48 0.51 2.32 1.24
CA PHE A 48 -0.38 1.47 0.47
C PHE A 48 0.38 0.27 -0.05
N VAL A 49 -0.21 -0.91 0.11
CA VAL A 49 0.42 -2.14 -0.30
C VAL A 49 -0.55 -3.01 -1.08
N THR A 50 0.00 -3.78 -2.01
CA THR A 50 -0.76 -4.84 -2.66
C THR A 50 -0.15 -6.16 -2.24
N VAL A 51 -0.98 -7.19 -2.26
CA VAL A 51 -0.56 -8.54 -1.89
C VAL A 51 -1.06 -9.48 -2.96
N ILE A 52 -0.19 -10.33 -3.46
CA ILE A 52 -0.62 -11.34 -4.42
C ILE A 52 -1.07 -12.55 -3.62
N GLY A 53 -2.34 -12.94 -3.84
CA GLY A 53 -2.88 -14.07 -3.10
C GLY A 53 -4.36 -13.90 -2.87
N ASP A 54 -4.92 -14.81 -2.11
CA ASP A 54 -6.35 -14.75 -1.83
C ASP A 54 -6.59 -13.83 -0.62
N GLU A 55 -7.84 -13.72 -0.25
CA GLU A 55 -8.21 -12.78 0.81
C GLU A 55 -7.56 -13.16 2.14
N ALA A 56 -7.47 -14.44 2.42
CA ALA A 56 -6.84 -14.87 3.67
C ALA A 56 -5.37 -14.46 3.70
N GLU A 57 -4.69 -14.59 2.57
CA GLU A 57 -3.30 -14.18 2.47
C GLU A 57 -3.15 -12.68 2.62
N HIS A 58 -4.11 -11.92 2.05
CA HIS A 58 -4.11 -10.47 2.24
C HIS A 58 -4.20 -10.12 3.72
N GLN A 59 -5.10 -10.77 4.44
CA GLN A 59 -5.30 -10.45 5.84
C GLN A 59 -4.07 -10.81 6.67
N LEU A 60 -3.45 -11.93 6.37
CA LEU A 60 -2.25 -12.34 7.09
C LEU A 60 -1.12 -11.34 6.85
N ALA A 61 -0.96 -10.91 5.60
CA ALA A 61 0.10 -9.96 5.27
C ALA A 61 -0.13 -8.62 5.95
N LEU A 62 -1.37 -8.13 5.92
CA LEU A 62 -1.67 -6.85 6.55
C LEU A 62 -1.47 -6.92 8.05
N SER A 63 -1.85 -8.03 8.66
CA SER A 63 -1.65 -8.20 10.09
C SER A 63 -0.16 -8.17 10.42
N ALA A 64 0.65 -8.86 9.62
CA ALA A 64 2.09 -8.88 9.82
C ALA A 64 2.69 -7.48 9.67
N LEU A 65 2.24 -6.75 8.65
CA LEU A 65 2.74 -5.40 8.42
C LEU A 65 2.38 -4.48 9.57
N ARG A 66 1.15 -4.57 10.04
CA ARG A 66 0.72 -3.70 11.13
C ARG A 66 1.47 -4.00 12.41
N HIS A 67 1.78 -5.27 12.61
CA HIS A 67 2.56 -5.66 13.76
C HIS A 67 3.99 -5.13 13.64
N ALA A 68 4.51 -5.05 12.42
CA ALA A 68 5.88 -4.59 12.18
C ALA A 68 5.99 -3.06 12.06
N ALA A 69 4.87 -2.35 12.06
CA ALA A 69 4.90 -0.90 11.82
C ALA A 69 5.83 -0.15 12.78
N PRO A 70 5.85 -0.44 14.08
CA PRO A 70 6.78 0.26 14.96
C PRO A 70 8.24 0.02 14.59
N TYR A 71 8.55 -1.19 14.16
CA TYR A 71 9.91 -1.50 13.75
C TYR A 71 10.27 -0.71 12.48
N VAL A 72 9.33 -0.66 11.53
CA VAL A 72 9.55 0.09 10.30
C VAL A 72 9.80 1.55 10.62
N ARG A 73 8.99 2.11 11.52
CA ARG A 73 9.16 3.50 11.91
C ARG A 73 10.53 3.73 12.53
N LYS A 74 10.98 2.83 13.37
CA LYS A 74 12.27 2.96 14.01
C LYS A 74 13.38 2.92 12.96
N GLN A 75 13.29 2.00 12.02
CA GLN A 75 14.31 1.90 10.98
C GLN A 75 14.34 3.15 10.13
N LEU A 76 13.18 3.73 9.84
CA LEU A 76 13.14 4.97 9.09
C LEU A 76 13.83 6.09 9.85
N SER A 77 13.63 6.16 11.14
CA SER A 77 14.25 7.23 11.93
C SER A 77 15.75 7.09 11.96
N LEU A 78 16.24 5.87 11.80
CA LEU A 78 17.69 5.63 11.77
C LEU A 78 18.28 5.87 10.40
N SER A 79 17.51 5.59 9.36
CA SER A 79 18.02 5.69 7.99
C SER A 79 17.89 7.08 7.40
N LEU A 80 16.85 7.80 7.79
CA LEU A 80 16.57 9.09 7.18
C LEU A 80 16.69 10.18 8.22
N ASN A 81 17.20 11.32 7.75
CA ASN A 81 17.40 12.43 8.64
C ASN A 81 16.19 13.34 8.61
N LEU A 82 15.09 12.86 9.12
CA LEU A 82 13.84 13.62 9.12
C LEU A 82 13.67 14.31 10.46
N PRO A 83 13.09 15.50 10.46
CA PRO A 83 12.81 16.19 11.72
C PRO A 83 11.89 15.39 12.60
N ARG A 84 10.96 14.66 11.97
CA ARG A 84 10.01 13.85 12.70
C ARG A 84 9.68 12.66 11.81
N THR A 85 9.70 11.47 12.40
CA THR A 85 9.35 10.25 11.67
C THR A 85 7.86 10.00 11.87
N PRO A 86 7.10 9.90 10.79
CA PRO A 86 5.66 9.73 10.94
C PRO A 86 5.30 8.34 11.46
N GLU A 87 4.09 8.25 12.00
CA GLU A 87 3.51 6.96 12.31
C GLU A 87 3.20 6.25 11.02
N ILE A 88 3.46 4.97 10.97
CA ILE A 88 3.30 4.19 9.75
C ILE A 88 1.99 3.40 9.82
N HIS A 89 1.13 3.60 8.83
CA HIS A 89 -0.16 2.92 8.76
C HIS A 89 -0.24 2.18 7.44
N PHE A 90 -0.16 0.86 7.48
CA PHE A 90 -0.25 0.07 6.27
C PHE A 90 -1.70 -0.11 5.85
N VAL A 91 -1.97 0.17 4.60
CA VAL A 91 -3.33 0.17 4.06
C VAL A 91 -3.33 -0.60 2.76
N ARG A 92 -4.37 -1.39 2.55
CA ARG A 92 -4.51 -2.12 1.31
C ARG A 92 -4.77 -1.15 0.16
N ASP A 93 -4.01 -1.30 -0.93
CA ASP A 93 -4.16 -0.43 -2.08
C ASP A 93 -5.25 -0.96 -2.99
N ARG A 94 -6.46 -0.52 -2.73
CA ARG A 94 -7.57 -0.99 -3.53
C ARG A 94 -7.61 -0.37 -4.91
N ILE A 95 -6.97 0.77 -5.07
CA ILE A 95 -6.88 1.38 -6.40
C ILE A 95 -6.04 0.52 -7.30
N GLU A 96 -4.90 0.07 -6.80
CA GLU A 96 -4.04 -0.79 -7.58
C GLU A 96 -4.73 -2.10 -7.90
N GLU A 97 -5.40 -2.69 -6.90
CA GLU A 97 -6.12 -3.92 -7.13
C GLU A 97 -7.22 -3.74 -8.15
N LYS A 98 -7.94 -2.64 -8.06
CA LYS A 98 -8.95 -2.34 -9.05
C LYS A 98 -8.31 -2.18 -10.42
N GLY A 99 -7.15 -1.55 -10.49
CA GLY A 99 -6.46 -1.37 -11.75
C GLY A 99 -6.13 -2.68 -12.39
N GLU A 100 -5.64 -3.62 -11.59
CA GLU A 100 -5.31 -4.91 -12.15
C GLU A 100 -6.51 -5.64 -12.72
N ARG A 101 -7.67 -5.39 -12.17
CA ARG A 101 -8.86 -6.13 -12.55
C ARG A 101 -9.85 -5.31 -13.31
N ILE A 102 -9.46 -4.11 -13.69
CA ILE A 102 -10.38 -3.21 -14.36
C ILE A 102 -10.91 -3.79 -15.67
N ASP A 103 -10.03 -4.39 -16.44
CA ASP A 103 -10.46 -4.97 -17.71
C ASP A 103 -11.51 -6.06 -17.48
N GLN A 104 -11.28 -6.90 -16.49
CA GLN A 104 -12.24 -7.96 -16.19
C GLN A 104 -13.55 -7.38 -15.69
N LEU A 105 -13.47 -6.36 -14.86
CA LEU A 105 -14.68 -5.72 -14.36
C LEU A 105 -15.45 -5.04 -15.47
N LEU A 106 -14.75 -4.39 -16.36
CA LEU A 106 -15.40 -3.73 -17.48
C LEU A 106 -16.06 -4.73 -18.40
N GLU A 107 -15.37 -5.84 -18.65
CA GLU A 107 -15.99 -6.89 -19.46
C GLU A 107 -17.25 -7.41 -18.81
N LYS A 108 -17.19 -7.61 -17.52
CA LYS A 108 -18.35 -8.10 -16.82
C LYS A 108 -19.51 -7.13 -16.89
N ILE A 109 -19.21 -5.85 -16.69
CA ILE A 109 -20.22 -4.82 -16.77
C ILE A 109 -20.81 -4.77 -18.16
N GLU A 110 -19.97 -4.84 -19.17
CA GLU A 110 -20.44 -4.82 -20.56
C GLU A 110 -21.34 -6.00 -20.85
N GLU A 111 -20.97 -7.17 -20.35
CA GLU A 111 -21.79 -8.33 -20.54
C GLU A 111 -23.16 -8.19 -19.88
N GLU A 112 -23.15 -7.65 -18.69
CA GLU A 112 -24.40 -7.42 -17.99
C GLU A 112 -25.25 -6.40 -18.74
N TRP A 113 -24.62 -5.37 -19.24
CA TRP A 113 -25.35 -4.37 -20.00
C TRP A 113 -25.94 -4.96 -21.25
N LYS A 114 -25.22 -5.82 -21.93
CA LYS A 114 -25.74 -6.46 -23.13
C LYS A 114 -26.96 -7.31 -22.82
N GLU A 115 -26.92 -7.99 -21.69
CA GLU A 115 -28.03 -8.86 -21.32
C GLU A 115 -29.24 -8.06 -20.86
N GLU A 116 -29.00 -6.98 -20.14
CA GLU A 116 -30.09 -6.26 -19.56
C GLU A 116 -30.51 -5.04 -20.32
N GLY A 117 -29.69 -4.61 -21.23
CA GLY A 117 -29.99 -3.41 -21.97
C GLY A 117 -29.23 -2.24 -21.42
N PRO A 118 -28.92 -1.29 -22.33
CA PRO A 118 -28.05 -0.19 -21.94
C PRO A 118 -28.67 0.74 -20.92
N ASN A 119 -29.95 0.69 -20.77
CA ASN A 119 -30.53 1.57 -19.88
C ASN A 119 -30.67 1.10 -18.51
N ASP A 120 -30.11 0.06 -18.27
CA ASP A 120 -30.18 -0.40 -17.10
C ASP A 120 -29.52 0.35 -16.18
N GLU A 121 -29.36 1.19 -16.22
CA GLU A 121 -28.73 1.88 -15.57
C GLU A 121 -29.07 2.37 -15.00
#